data_8821c4ffd87bb0631e2212593d6e6984
#
_entry.id   8821c4ffd87bb0631e2212593d6e6984
#
_cell.length_a   1.000
_cell.length_b   1.000
_cell.length_c   1.000
_cell.angle_alpha   90.00
_cell.angle_beta   90.00
_cell.angle_gamma   90.00
#
_symmetry.space_group_name_H-M   'P 1'
#
loop_
_entity.id
_entity.type
_entity.pdbx_description
1 polymer ?
#
loop_
_entity_poly.entity_id
_entity_poly.type
_entity_poly.pdbx_seq_one_letter_code
_entity_poly.pdbx_strand_id
1 'polypeptide(L)'
;MIREKEKYYGPFLFFLDSISAFISYSLSLYFYLVFFHPHILDAKTVKLAFYFFDSTLHLIPFLVVLFLFFNQFIRKNDYTYKRRVSDVLYQILSPVFITIATFLFLSLTNPLFRIHYWFLAIYGVLLCGFLFIDRIIILLYIIFLQKKGNILRFILIVGTNHKAINVARLFEDNPQWGLKVVGLLTYDMEEVGNEVSGLKVLGFIDDIAYVLEKNVVDYVLLVQEKQNIKDIQNLALRCKTIGIDFVFDTNIFARDITDVSFDHVNNTSLVLFRSVWLSPEKLFIKRVIDIVLSVVGIIICIPFWIIIPVLIKRDSEGPAFYVQERVGKNGRLFPMYKFRTMVVGADKMQAEVMHLNEMDGPVFKIKDDPRLTKMGKFLRRTSLDELPQLFNVLAGHMSLVGPRPPIMSEVVKYRPWQRKRLSVIPGITCLWQVTGRNEIKFDEWMKLDMQYIDNWSLTLDFKILFMTIKAVISRKGAL
;
A
#
# COMPACT_ATOMS: atom_id res chain seq x y z
N MET A 1 -8.57 -10.17 5.88
CA MET A 1 -9.38 -8.96 5.56
C MET A 1 -9.19 -7.87 6.61
N ILE A 2 -9.74 -8.02 7.78
CA ILE A 2 -9.72 -7.00 8.85
C ILE A 2 -8.35 -6.93 9.51
N ARG A 3 -7.73 -8.08 9.85
CA ARG A 3 -6.33 -8.19 10.32
C ARG A 3 -5.28 -7.69 9.32
N GLU A 4 -5.59 -7.62 8.06
CA GLU A 4 -4.67 -7.13 7.04
C GLU A 4 -4.38 -5.63 7.18
N LYS A 5 -5.36 -4.84 7.62
CA LYS A 5 -5.14 -3.43 7.97
C LYS A 5 -4.14 -3.29 9.12
N GLU A 6 -4.25 -4.11 10.16
CA GLU A 6 -3.31 -4.10 11.29
C GLU A 6 -1.88 -4.46 10.87
N LYS A 7 -1.72 -5.39 9.93
CA LYS A 7 -0.41 -5.73 9.37
C LYS A 7 0.24 -4.57 8.59
N TYR A 8 -0.54 -3.75 7.89
CA TYR A 8 -0.02 -2.57 7.19
C TYR A 8 0.37 -1.44 8.15
N TYR A 9 -0.38 -1.26 9.24
CA TYR A 9 -0.08 -0.22 10.22
C TYR A 9 0.96 -0.65 11.26
N GLY A 10 1.20 -1.94 11.44
CA GLY A 10 2.18 -2.46 12.39
C GLY A 10 3.58 -1.86 12.23
N PRO A 11 4.19 -1.93 11.04
CA PRO A 11 5.49 -1.32 10.78
C PRO A 11 5.50 0.20 10.92
N PHE A 12 4.42 0.88 10.50
CA PHE A 12 4.30 2.33 10.66
C PHE A 12 4.16 2.73 12.14
N LEU A 13 3.38 2.00 12.91
CA LEU A 13 3.28 2.17 14.37
C LEU A 13 4.63 1.92 15.04
N PHE A 14 5.37 0.90 14.63
CA PHE A 14 6.71 0.62 15.16
C PHE A 14 7.67 1.80 14.91
N PHE A 15 7.62 2.38 13.71
CA PHE A 15 8.42 3.55 13.37
C PHE A 15 8.06 4.77 14.23
N LEU A 16 6.76 5.07 14.41
CA LEU A 16 6.29 6.16 15.27
C LEU A 16 6.69 5.92 16.73
N ASP A 17 6.48 4.71 17.25
CA ASP A 17 6.87 4.35 18.61
C ASP A 17 8.39 4.53 18.84
N SER A 18 9.20 4.26 17.79
CA SER A 18 10.65 4.47 17.84
C SER A 18 11.01 5.95 17.97
N ILE A 19 10.34 6.80 17.18
CA ILE A 19 10.51 8.26 17.24
C ILE A 19 10.07 8.78 18.60
N SER A 20 8.90 8.35 19.09
CA SER A 20 8.36 8.75 20.39
C SER A 20 9.28 8.34 21.55
N ALA A 21 9.87 7.16 21.50
CA ALA A 21 10.85 6.73 22.48
C ALA A 21 12.12 7.60 22.50
N PHE A 22 12.61 7.96 21.32
CA PHE A 22 13.79 8.82 21.19
C PHE A 22 13.51 10.25 21.65
N ILE A 23 12.37 10.85 21.24
CA ILE A 23 11.96 12.19 21.67
C ILE A 23 11.73 12.24 23.18
N SER A 24 11.04 11.23 23.74
CA SER A 24 10.79 11.12 25.18
C SER A 24 12.09 11.07 25.96
N TYR A 25 13.07 10.33 25.49
CA TYR A 25 14.39 10.28 26.11
C TYR A 25 15.07 11.64 26.10
N SER A 26 15.14 12.29 24.94
CA SER A 26 15.80 13.58 24.77
C SER A 26 15.18 14.67 25.63
N LEU A 27 13.85 14.73 25.68
CA LEU A 27 13.11 15.66 26.53
C LEU A 27 13.29 15.33 28.02
N SER A 28 13.31 14.06 28.38
CA SER A 28 13.53 13.64 29.78
C SER A 28 14.90 14.06 30.28
N LEU A 29 15.92 13.95 29.43
CA LEU A 29 17.26 14.41 29.73
C LEU A 29 17.29 15.94 29.92
N TYR A 30 16.63 16.68 29.03
CA TYR A 30 16.52 18.14 29.13
C TYR A 30 15.82 18.56 30.44
N PHE A 31 14.64 18.01 30.72
CA PHE A 31 13.91 18.33 31.95
C PHE A 31 14.67 17.90 33.20
N TYR A 32 15.32 16.75 33.20
CA TYR A 32 16.12 16.31 34.34
C TYR A 32 17.27 17.28 34.63
N LEU A 33 18.01 17.75 33.58
CA LEU A 33 19.06 18.72 33.72
C LEU A 33 18.54 20.08 34.24
N VAL A 34 17.42 20.57 33.71
CA VAL A 34 16.81 21.85 34.12
C VAL A 34 16.37 21.82 35.56
N PHE A 35 15.68 20.76 36.00
CA PHE A 35 15.07 20.73 37.35
C PHE A 35 16.02 20.31 38.44
N PHE A 36 16.96 19.41 38.16
CA PHE A 36 17.81 18.84 39.17
C PHE A 36 19.27 19.37 39.14
N HIS A 37 19.65 19.99 38.05
CA HIS A 37 20.99 20.54 37.88
C HIS A 37 21.00 21.91 37.20
N PRO A 38 20.24 22.91 37.72
CA PRO A 38 20.09 24.22 37.07
C PRO A 38 21.40 24.98 36.87
N HIS A 39 22.42 24.70 37.71
CA HIS A 39 23.76 25.32 37.59
C HIS A 39 24.56 24.82 36.38
N ILE A 40 24.14 23.75 35.68
CA ILE A 40 24.79 23.24 34.49
C ILE A 40 24.49 24.09 33.24
N LEU A 41 23.43 24.91 33.28
CA LEU A 41 23.03 25.77 32.18
C LEU A 41 23.87 27.04 32.04
N ASP A 42 24.77 27.32 33.00
CA ASP A 42 25.72 28.43 32.89
C ASP A 42 26.86 28.07 31.91
N ALA A 43 27.24 29.04 31.03
CA ALA A 43 28.15 28.83 29.90
C ALA A 43 29.52 28.20 30.22
N LYS A 44 29.97 28.22 31.48
CA LYS A 44 31.20 27.56 31.95
C LYS A 44 31.04 26.06 32.18
N THR A 45 29.82 25.55 32.28
CA THR A 45 29.45 24.15 32.61
C THR A 45 28.96 23.33 31.42
N VAL A 46 28.98 23.90 30.22
CA VAL A 46 28.69 23.16 28.97
C VAL A 46 29.60 21.91 28.85
N LYS A 47 30.84 21.97 29.37
CA LYS A 47 31.74 20.80 29.43
C LYS A 47 31.22 19.71 30.39
N LEU A 48 30.55 20.06 31.48
CA LEU A 48 29.98 19.09 32.44
C LEU A 48 28.70 18.46 31.89
N ALA A 49 27.87 19.24 31.16
CA ALA A 49 26.73 18.73 30.44
C ALA A 49 27.14 17.75 29.33
N PHE A 50 28.23 18.04 28.63
CA PHE A 50 28.85 17.11 27.67
C PHE A 50 29.36 15.84 28.35
N TYR A 51 29.96 15.92 29.54
CA TYR A 51 30.43 14.76 30.28
C TYR A 51 29.26 13.90 30.81
N PHE A 52 28.17 14.53 31.25
CA PHE A 52 26.93 13.82 31.63
C PHE A 52 26.23 13.22 30.39
N PHE A 53 26.26 13.93 29.28
CA PHE A 53 25.76 13.47 27.99
C PHE A 53 26.57 12.27 27.49
N ASP A 54 27.89 12.33 27.62
CA ASP A 54 28.81 11.27 27.22
C ASP A 54 28.64 10.01 28.10
N SER A 55 28.48 10.16 29.42
CA SER A 55 28.28 9.05 30.37
C SER A 55 26.90 8.37 30.23
N THR A 56 25.87 9.06 29.71
CA THR A 56 24.52 8.51 29.51
C THR A 56 24.22 8.16 28.05
N LEU A 57 25.01 8.67 27.12
CA LEU A 57 24.81 8.51 25.68
C LEU A 57 24.79 7.03 25.25
N HIS A 58 25.61 6.19 25.88
CA HIS A 58 25.66 4.75 25.61
C HIS A 58 24.41 3.99 26.13
N LEU A 59 23.62 4.59 27.05
CA LEU A 59 22.40 3.99 27.59
C LEU A 59 21.16 4.30 26.74
N ILE A 60 21.23 5.35 25.87
CA ILE A 60 20.12 5.75 24.97
C ILE A 60 19.71 4.60 24.05
N PRO A 61 20.62 4.02 23.25
CA PRO A 61 20.25 2.95 22.35
C PRO A 61 19.71 1.75 23.12
N PHE A 62 20.25 1.47 24.30
CA PHE A 62 19.80 0.35 25.11
C PHE A 62 18.37 0.51 25.63
N LEU A 63 17.99 1.68 26.17
CA LEU A 63 16.63 1.98 26.62
C LEU A 63 15.61 1.91 25.46
N VAL A 64 15.95 2.54 24.34
CA VAL A 64 15.09 2.54 23.17
C VAL A 64 14.94 1.13 22.60
N VAL A 65 16.03 0.38 22.46
CA VAL A 65 16.02 -1.00 21.96
C VAL A 65 15.22 -1.91 22.89
N LEU A 66 15.41 -1.78 24.21
CA LEU A 66 14.68 -2.56 25.21
C LEU A 66 13.16 -2.28 25.13
N PHE A 67 12.76 -0.99 25.02
CA PHE A 67 11.38 -0.62 24.84
C PHE A 67 10.80 -1.20 23.53
N LEU A 68 11.51 -1.07 22.43
CA LEU A 68 11.04 -1.58 21.12
C LEU A 68 10.91 -3.10 21.14
N PHE A 69 11.83 -3.80 21.82
CA PHE A 69 11.77 -5.25 21.98
C PHE A 69 10.50 -5.66 22.74
N PHE A 70 10.23 -5.08 23.90
CA PHE A 70 9.04 -5.41 24.70
C PHE A 70 7.75 -4.98 23.99
N ASN A 71 7.75 -3.82 23.34
CA ASN A 71 6.61 -3.35 22.56
C ASN A 71 6.27 -4.31 21.41
N GLN A 72 7.28 -4.81 20.70
CA GLN A 72 7.07 -5.76 19.62
C GLN A 72 6.65 -7.14 20.13
N PHE A 73 7.19 -7.60 21.26
CA PHE A 73 6.85 -8.87 21.88
C PHE A 73 5.39 -8.90 22.35
N ILE A 74 4.94 -7.83 23.01
CA ILE A 74 3.56 -7.69 23.49
C ILE A 74 2.59 -7.60 22.32
N ARG A 75 2.93 -6.82 21.28
CA ARG A 75 2.10 -6.72 20.06
C ARG A 75 1.95 -8.02 19.32
N LYS A 76 2.97 -8.86 19.24
CA LYS A 76 2.93 -10.12 18.51
C LYS A 76 1.90 -11.10 19.08
N ASN A 77 1.58 -10.97 20.35
CA ASN A 77 0.65 -11.85 21.05
C ASN A 77 -0.81 -11.33 21.09
N ASP A 78 -1.06 -10.08 20.65
CA ASP A 78 -2.36 -9.43 20.86
C ASP A 78 -3.02 -9.03 19.53
N TYR A 79 -3.60 -10.02 18.84
CA TYR A 79 -4.30 -9.85 17.56
C TYR A 79 -5.83 -9.95 17.72
N THR A 80 -6.40 -9.41 18.81
CA THR A 80 -7.84 -9.44 19.00
C THR A 80 -8.54 -8.23 18.38
N TYR A 81 -9.55 -8.51 17.58
CA TYR A 81 -10.30 -7.56 16.73
C TYR A 81 -11.18 -6.55 17.51
N LYS A 82 -11.63 -6.88 18.71
CA LYS A 82 -12.39 -5.99 19.59
C LYS A 82 -11.42 -5.18 20.47
N ARG A 83 -10.88 -4.09 19.96
CA ARG A 83 -10.14 -3.14 20.80
C ARG A 83 -11.10 -2.36 21.68
N ARG A 84 -11.19 -2.77 22.93
CA ARG A 84 -11.70 -1.92 24.02
C ARG A 84 -10.64 -0.85 24.33
N VAL A 85 -11.05 0.27 24.89
CA VAL A 85 -10.11 1.30 25.37
C VAL A 85 -9.06 0.69 26.32
N SER A 86 -9.45 -0.30 27.13
CA SER A 86 -8.56 -1.10 27.98
C SER A 86 -7.42 -1.77 27.22
N ASP A 87 -7.66 -2.27 26.01
CA ASP A 87 -6.65 -3.00 25.22
C ASP A 87 -5.58 -2.03 24.68
N VAL A 88 -6.01 -0.81 24.29
CA VAL A 88 -5.10 0.25 23.86
C VAL A 88 -4.25 0.74 25.03
N LEU A 89 -4.85 0.93 26.19
CA LEU A 89 -4.12 1.29 27.42
C LEU A 89 -3.12 0.21 27.81
N TYR A 90 -3.51 -1.05 27.78
CA TYR A 90 -2.60 -2.17 28.04
C TYR A 90 -1.41 -2.19 27.09
N GLN A 91 -1.63 -1.99 25.79
CA GLN A 91 -0.58 -1.94 24.77
C GLN A 91 0.39 -0.76 24.93
N ILE A 92 -0.03 0.33 25.56
CA ILE A 92 0.83 1.49 25.87
C ILE A 92 1.56 1.26 27.19
N LEU A 93 0.83 0.92 28.26
CA LEU A 93 1.36 0.88 29.62
C LEU A 93 2.28 -0.32 29.86
N SER A 94 1.95 -1.50 29.32
CA SER A 94 2.71 -2.71 29.61
C SER A 94 4.16 -2.67 29.12
N PRO A 95 4.49 -2.28 27.86
CA PRO A 95 5.88 -2.23 27.41
C PRO A 95 6.67 -1.13 28.13
N VAL A 96 6.04 0.00 28.42
CA VAL A 96 6.67 1.09 29.19
C VAL A 96 7.00 0.63 30.60
N PHE A 97 6.04 0.01 31.29
CA PHE A 97 6.24 -0.49 32.67
C PHE A 97 7.34 -1.56 32.71
N ILE A 98 7.31 -2.54 31.82
CA ILE A 98 8.33 -3.61 31.78
C ILE A 98 9.71 -3.01 31.48
N THR A 99 9.81 -2.04 30.56
CA THR A 99 11.07 -1.36 30.24
C THR A 99 11.64 -0.65 31.44
N ILE A 100 10.83 0.13 32.16
CA ILE A 100 11.23 0.86 33.37
C ILE A 100 11.62 -0.10 34.48
N ALA A 101 10.83 -1.15 34.74
CA ALA A 101 11.11 -2.15 35.77
C ALA A 101 12.42 -2.90 35.48
N THR A 102 12.64 -3.31 34.23
CA THR A 102 13.89 -3.98 33.81
C THR A 102 15.09 -3.06 34.00
N PHE A 103 14.93 -1.78 33.64
CA PHE A 103 16.03 -0.82 33.76
C PHE A 103 16.33 -0.46 35.22
N LEU A 104 15.32 -0.33 36.07
CA LEU A 104 15.48 -0.17 37.52
C LEU A 104 16.22 -1.37 38.11
N PHE A 105 15.85 -2.60 37.74
CA PHE A 105 16.53 -3.80 38.19
C PHE A 105 18.01 -3.80 37.79
N LEU A 106 18.32 -3.48 36.52
CA LEU A 106 19.69 -3.36 36.03
C LEU A 106 20.48 -2.25 36.74
N SER A 107 19.84 -1.11 37.02
CA SER A 107 20.44 0.00 37.77
C SER A 107 20.79 -0.36 39.22
N LEU A 108 20.05 -1.28 39.83
CA LEU A 108 20.34 -1.79 41.19
C LEU A 108 21.46 -2.83 41.21
N THR A 109 21.56 -3.63 40.16
CA THR A 109 22.48 -4.78 40.11
C THR A 109 23.83 -4.45 39.47
N ASN A 110 23.89 -3.43 38.60
CA ASN A 110 25.12 -3.12 37.84
C ASN A 110 25.40 -1.60 37.83
N PRO A 111 26.60 -1.17 38.33
CA PRO A 111 26.99 0.24 38.36
C PRO A 111 26.99 0.94 37.00
N LEU A 112 27.18 0.20 35.89
CA LEU A 112 27.19 0.73 34.52
C LEU A 112 25.81 1.28 34.09
N PHE A 113 24.73 0.83 34.74
CA PHE A 113 23.35 1.23 34.44
C PHE A 113 22.77 2.19 35.48
N ARG A 114 23.60 2.84 36.32
CA ARG A 114 23.11 3.78 37.32
C ARG A 114 22.51 5.03 36.66
N ILE A 115 21.18 5.09 36.65
CA ILE A 115 20.41 6.27 36.27
C ILE A 115 19.55 6.72 37.45
N HIS A 116 19.35 8.03 37.53
CA HIS A 116 18.53 8.61 38.58
C HIS A 116 17.04 8.23 38.37
N TYR A 117 16.37 7.78 39.43
CA TYR A 117 14.97 7.31 39.35
C TYR A 117 14.01 8.39 38.83
N TRP A 118 14.25 9.68 39.13
CA TRP A 118 13.46 10.78 38.57
C TRP A 118 13.55 10.91 37.06
N PHE A 119 14.71 10.63 36.50
CA PHE A 119 14.87 10.57 35.04
C PHE A 119 13.98 9.47 34.42
N LEU A 120 13.98 8.28 35.00
CA LEU A 120 13.14 7.17 34.53
C LEU A 120 11.64 7.47 34.68
N ALA A 121 11.25 8.16 35.78
CA ALA A 121 9.87 8.57 35.97
C ALA A 121 9.42 9.59 34.92
N ILE A 122 10.22 10.63 34.65
CA ILE A 122 9.94 11.63 33.59
C ILE A 122 9.88 10.94 32.24
N TYR A 123 10.84 10.06 31.92
CA TYR A 123 10.86 9.28 30.68
C TYR A 123 9.59 8.45 30.50
N GLY A 124 9.18 7.71 31.51
CA GLY A 124 7.97 6.89 31.46
C GLY A 124 6.70 7.70 31.21
N VAL A 125 6.55 8.84 31.90
CA VAL A 125 5.40 9.73 31.72
C VAL A 125 5.36 10.33 30.32
N LEU A 126 6.50 10.86 29.84
CA LEU A 126 6.59 11.44 28.50
C LEU A 126 6.36 10.39 27.41
N LEU A 127 6.95 9.20 27.58
CA LEU A 127 6.77 8.10 26.61
C LEU A 127 5.30 7.66 26.54
N CYS A 128 4.62 7.49 27.66
CA CYS A 128 3.19 7.20 27.69
C CYS A 128 2.37 8.30 26.99
N GLY A 129 2.69 9.56 27.25
CA GLY A 129 2.02 10.71 26.62
C GLY A 129 2.18 10.72 25.10
N PHE A 130 3.41 10.57 24.60
CA PHE A 130 3.67 10.51 23.15
C PHE A 130 3.01 9.30 22.49
N LEU A 131 3.12 8.12 23.09
CA LEU A 131 2.46 6.93 22.55
C LEU A 131 0.93 7.09 22.49
N PHE A 132 0.33 7.75 23.48
CA PHE A 132 -1.10 8.04 23.49
C PHE A 132 -1.48 9.02 22.36
N ILE A 133 -0.69 10.07 22.16
CA ILE A 133 -0.84 11.03 21.05
C ILE A 133 -0.71 10.32 19.70
N ASP A 134 0.27 9.46 19.55
CA ASP A 134 0.46 8.66 18.32
C ASP A 134 -0.80 7.82 18.00
N ARG A 135 -1.41 7.21 19.01
CA ARG A 135 -2.64 6.42 18.82
C ARG A 135 -3.82 7.29 18.38
N ILE A 136 -3.96 8.49 18.95
CA ILE A 136 -5.00 9.44 18.56
C ILE A 136 -4.78 9.92 17.12
N ILE A 137 -3.56 10.32 16.77
CA ILE A 137 -3.23 10.79 15.41
C ILE A 137 -3.55 9.71 14.37
N ILE A 138 -3.16 8.47 14.64
CA ILE A 138 -3.44 7.35 13.74
C ILE A 138 -4.94 7.11 13.61
N LEU A 139 -5.68 7.13 14.72
CA LEU A 139 -7.13 6.97 14.71
C LEU A 139 -7.80 8.05 13.86
N LEU A 140 -7.44 9.32 14.09
CA LEU A 140 -7.95 10.45 13.31
C LEU A 140 -7.58 10.34 11.82
N TYR A 141 -6.35 9.92 11.52
CA TYR A 141 -5.89 9.70 10.16
C TYR A 141 -6.68 8.58 9.45
N ILE A 142 -6.94 7.47 10.14
CA ILE A 142 -7.77 6.37 9.62
C ILE A 142 -9.19 6.85 9.34
N ILE A 143 -9.81 7.59 10.27
CA ILE A 143 -11.15 8.15 10.11
C ILE A 143 -11.19 9.12 8.91
N PHE A 144 -10.19 9.97 8.77
CA PHE A 144 -10.06 10.90 7.65
C PHE A 144 -9.97 10.16 6.29
N LEU A 145 -9.13 9.13 6.21
CA LEU A 145 -8.98 8.32 5.00
C LEU A 145 -10.25 7.52 4.66
N GLN A 146 -10.98 7.05 5.67
CA GLN A 146 -12.27 6.38 5.49
C GLN A 146 -13.33 7.33 4.92
N LYS A 147 -13.40 8.56 5.44
CA LYS A 147 -14.33 9.59 4.92
C LYS A 147 -14.03 9.97 3.46
N LYS A 148 -12.77 9.91 3.03
CA LYS A 148 -12.37 10.14 1.63
C LYS A 148 -12.59 8.93 0.71
N GLY A 149 -13.06 7.80 1.23
CA GLY A 149 -13.25 6.57 0.44
C GLY A 149 -11.95 5.85 0.03
N ASN A 150 -10.78 6.38 0.39
CA ASN A 150 -9.47 5.86 -0.04
C ASN A 150 -9.08 4.51 0.59
N ILE A 151 -9.80 4.07 1.62
CA ILE A 151 -9.52 2.78 2.32
C ILE A 151 -10.73 1.83 2.20
N LEU A 152 -11.73 2.16 1.42
CA LEU A 152 -12.84 1.24 1.20
C LEU A 152 -12.36 0.02 0.40
N ARG A 153 -12.70 -1.16 0.90
CA ARG A 153 -12.51 -2.43 0.20
C ARG A 153 -13.85 -2.99 -0.18
N PHE A 154 -13.95 -3.37 -1.41
CA PHE A 154 -15.17 -3.81 -2.03
C PHE A 154 -15.27 -5.33 -1.98
N ILE A 155 -16.39 -5.83 -1.46
CA ILE A 155 -16.65 -7.25 -1.28
C ILE A 155 -17.81 -7.66 -2.17
N LEU A 156 -17.60 -8.71 -2.95
CA LEU A 156 -18.65 -9.42 -3.67
C LEU A 156 -18.98 -10.68 -2.87
N ILE A 157 -20.24 -10.84 -2.45
CA ILE A 157 -20.67 -12.00 -1.67
C ILE A 157 -21.28 -13.04 -2.60
N VAL A 158 -20.86 -14.29 -2.47
CA VAL A 158 -21.44 -15.43 -3.19
C VAL A 158 -22.40 -16.18 -2.24
N GLY A 159 -23.66 -16.12 -2.58
CA GLY A 159 -24.79 -16.64 -1.83
C GLY A 159 -25.86 -15.59 -1.58
N THR A 160 -27.13 -16.02 -1.57
CA THR A 160 -28.34 -15.20 -1.35
C THR A 160 -29.11 -15.66 -0.12
N ASN A 161 -28.59 -16.64 0.62
CA ASN A 161 -29.21 -17.22 1.81
C ASN A 161 -29.19 -16.24 3.01
N HIS A 162 -29.95 -16.56 4.05
CA HIS A 162 -30.06 -15.76 5.28
C HIS A 162 -28.69 -15.45 5.92
N LYS A 163 -27.74 -16.38 5.84
CA LYS A 163 -26.39 -16.19 6.38
C LYS A 163 -25.59 -15.16 5.58
N ALA A 164 -25.68 -15.19 4.27
CA ALA A 164 -25.04 -14.21 3.38
C ALA A 164 -25.58 -12.79 3.64
N ILE A 165 -26.90 -12.65 3.78
CA ILE A 165 -27.58 -11.39 4.08
C ILE A 165 -27.13 -10.87 5.46
N ASN A 166 -27.08 -11.73 6.49
CA ASN A 166 -26.63 -11.34 7.82
C ASN A 166 -25.18 -10.87 7.83
N VAL A 167 -24.29 -11.52 7.06
CA VAL A 167 -22.89 -11.09 6.91
C VAL A 167 -22.80 -9.76 6.15
N ALA A 168 -23.62 -9.56 5.14
CA ALA A 168 -23.68 -8.30 4.41
C ALA A 168 -24.13 -7.14 5.31
N ARG A 169 -25.22 -7.32 6.07
CA ARG A 169 -25.68 -6.33 7.06
C ARG A 169 -24.64 -6.05 8.13
N LEU A 170 -23.93 -7.08 8.59
CA LEU A 170 -22.85 -6.91 9.55
C LEU A 170 -21.75 -5.96 9.03
N PHE A 171 -21.45 -5.97 7.73
CA PHE A 171 -20.49 -5.05 7.12
C PHE A 171 -21.08 -3.65 6.99
N GLU A 172 -22.36 -3.50 6.67
CA GLU A 172 -23.06 -2.21 6.58
C GLU A 172 -23.19 -1.54 7.94
N ASP A 173 -23.53 -2.30 8.99
CA ASP A 173 -23.66 -1.81 10.37
C ASP A 173 -22.31 -1.41 10.99
N ASN A 174 -21.20 -1.81 10.38
CA ASN A 174 -19.84 -1.54 10.89
C ASN A 174 -18.97 -0.82 9.84
N PRO A 175 -19.31 0.41 9.43
CA PRO A 175 -18.57 1.15 8.40
C PRO A 175 -17.11 1.43 8.79
N GLN A 176 -16.77 1.40 10.09
CA GLN A 176 -15.40 1.51 10.61
C GLN A 176 -14.50 0.37 10.14
N TRP A 177 -15.05 -0.74 9.66
CA TRP A 177 -14.24 -1.81 9.06
C TRP A 177 -13.75 -1.44 7.66
N GLY A 178 -14.36 -0.41 7.03
CA GLY A 178 -14.03 0.05 5.68
C GLY A 178 -14.25 -1.04 4.64
N LEU A 179 -15.26 -1.89 4.84
CA LEU A 179 -15.71 -2.92 3.93
C LEU A 179 -17.05 -2.48 3.34
N LYS A 180 -17.18 -2.54 2.03
CA LYS A 180 -18.42 -2.20 1.33
C LYS A 180 -18.85 -3.38 0.46
N VAL A 181 -20.09 -3.83 0.65
CA VAL A 181 -20.67 -4.87 -0.21
C VAL A 181 -21.03 -4.25 -1.55
N VAL A 182 -20.56 -4.84 -2.65
CA VAL A 182 -20.86 -4.42 -4.03
C VAL A 182 -22.17 -5.03 -4.48
N GLY A 183 -22.44 -6.26 -4.09
CA GLY A 183 -23.63 -7.01 -4.44
C GLY A 183 -23.46 -8.50 -4.12
N LEU A 184 -24.42 -9.27 -4.58
CA LEU A 184 -24.49 -10.71 -4.38
C LEU A 184 -24.30 -11.43 -5.71
N LEU A 185 -23.72 -12.66 -5.65
CA LEU A 185 -23.83 -13.67 -6.71
C LEU A 185 -24.71 -14.80 -6.21
N THR A 186 -25.45 -15.39 -7.10
CA THR A 186 -26.38 -16.49 -6.76
C THR A 186 -26.04 -17.78 -7.50
N TYR A 187 -26.57 -18.88 -7.00
CA TYR A 187 -26.61 -20.18 -7.66
C TYR A 187 -27.95 -20.43 -8.40
N ASP A 188 -28.88 -19.48 -8.33
CA ASP A 188 -30.18 -19.56 -8.97
C ASP A 188 -30.33 -18.45 -10.03
N MET A 189 -30.52 -18.86 -11.28
CA MET A 189 -30.68 -17.93 -12.42
C MET A 189 -31.89 -17.01 -12.27
N GLU A 190 -32.95 -17.45 -11.58
CA GLU A 190 -34.18 -16.67 -11.41
C GLU A 190 -33.98 -15.48 -10.46
N GLU A 191 -32.96 -15.51 -9.60
CA GLU A 191 -32.63 -14.42 -8.68
C GLU A 191 -31.79 -13.32 -9.33
N VAL A 192 -31.21 -13.57 -10.49
CA VAL A 192 -30.28 -12.61 -11.15
C VAL A 192 -31.01 -11.32 -11.51
N GLY A 193 -30.47 -10.19 -11.11
CA GLY A 193 -31.04 -8.86 -11.34
C GLY A 193 -32.03 -8.40 -10.27
N ASN A 194 -32.48 -9.29 -9.38
CA ASN A 194 -33.37 -8.97 -8.26
C ASN A 194 -32.61 -8.32 -7.11
N GLU A 195 -33.35 -7.72 -6.19
CA GLU A 195 -32.81 -7.23 -4.92
C GLU A 195 -33.19 -8.17 -3.77
N VAL A 196 -32.20 -8.60 -3.02
CA VAL A 196 -32.39 -9.43 -1.82
C VAL A 196 -31.97 -8.59 -0.61
N SER A 197 -32.93 -8.22 0.21
CA SER A 197 -32.73 -7.39 1.42
C SER A 197 -31.96 -6.07 1.17
N GLY A 198 -32.24 -5.39 0.05
CA GLY A 198 -31.61 -4.13 -0.33
C GLY A 198 -30.27 -4.28 -1.07
N LEU A 199 -29.80 -5.52 -1.29
CA LEU A 199 -28.59 -5.83 -2.03
C LEU A 199 -28.92 -6.40 -3.41
N LYS A 200 -28.29 -5.87 -4.44
CA LYS A 200 -28.51 -6.31 -5.81
C LYS A 200 -27.80 -7.61 -6.10
N VAL A 201 -28.52 -8.58 -6.70
CA VAL A 201 -27.94 -9.81 -7.25
C VAL A 201 -27.36 -9.49 -8.63
N LEU A 202 -26.02 -9.46 -8.73
CA LEU A 202 -25.30 -8.96 -9.90
C LEU A 202 -25.14 -10.01 -11.01
N GLY A 203 -25.29 -11.29 -10.68
CA GLY A 203 -25.16 -12.36 -11.65
C GLY A 203 -25.16 -13.76 -11.03
N PHE A 204 -25.07 -14.74 -11.91
CA PHE A 204 -24.88 -16.13 -11.55
C PHE A 204 -23.42 -16.40 -11.21
N ILE A 205 -23.13 -17.43 -10.41
CA ILE A 205 -21.77 -17.73 -9.94
C ILE A 205 -20.78 -17.99 -11.09
N ASP A 206 -21.24 -18.56 -12.20
CA ASP A 206 -20.37 -18.80 -13.35
C ASP A 206 -19.98 -17.53 -14.08
N ASP A 207 -20.79 -16.47 -13.95
CA ASP A 207 -20.54 -15.16 -14.55
C ASP A 207 -19.59 -14.28 -13.71
N ILE A 208 -18.96 -14.86 -12.69
CA ILE A 208 -18.07 -14.12 -11.76
C ILE A 208 -17.03 -13.29 -12.52
N ALA A 209 -16.46 -13.81 -13.59
CA ALA A 209 -15.47 -13.08 -14.41
C ALA A 209 -16.06 -11.78 -14.99
N TYR A 210 -17.28 -11.85 -15.52
CA TYR A 210 -17.99 -10.71 -16.07
C TYR A 210 -18.36 -9.67 -14.99
N VAL A 211 -18.82 -10.13 -13.83
CA VAL A 211 -19.15 -9.24 -12.70
C VAL A 211 -17.91 -8.53 -12.18
N LEU A 212 -16.77 -9.23 -12.11
CA LEU A 212 -15.47 -8.66 -11.72
C LEU A 212 -14.88 -7.73 -12.78
N GLU A 213 -15.32 -7.82 -14.03
CA GLU A 213 -14.95 -6.86 -15.07
C GLU A 213 -15.65 -5.51 -14.92
N LYS A 214 -16.91 -5.54 -14.52
CA LYS A 214 -17.75 -4.34 -14.43
C LYS A 214 -17.63 -3.63 -13.08
N ASN A 215 -17.19 -4.31 -12.04
CA ASN A 215 -17.16 -3.80 -10.68
C ASN A 215 -15.75 -3.83 -10.08
N VAL A 216 -15.44 -2.82 -9.27
CA VAL A 216 -14.25 -2.84 -8.44
C VAL A 216 -14.49 -3.78 -7.28
N VAL A 217 -13.73 -4.88 -7.21
CA VAL A 217 -13.85 -5.90 -6.15
C VAL A 217 -12.47 -6.23 -5.62
N ASP A 218 -12.32 -6.19 -4.30
CA ASP A 218 -11.09 -6.58 -3.61
C ASP A 218 -11.14 -8.01 -3.10
N TYR A 219 -12.34 -8.46 -2.67
CA TYR A 219 -12.58 -9.80 -2.10
C TYR A 219 -13.85 -10.42 -2.65
N VAL A 220 -13.79 -11.69 -2.91
CA VAL A 220 -14.97 -12.55 -3.14
C VAL A 220 -15.17 -13.39 -1.88
N LEU A 221 -16.31 -13.22 -1.23
CA LEU A 221 -16.65 -13.91 0.01
C LEU A 221 -17.76 -14.94 -0.26
N LEU A 222 -17.44 -16.23 -0.10
CA LEU A 222 -18.41 -17.30 -0.21
C LEU A 222 -19.10 -17.54 1.14
N VAL A 223 -20.42 -17.38 1.16
CA VAL A 223 -21.27 -17.63 2.34
C VAL A 223 -22.43 -18.50 1.94
N GLN A 224 -22.27 -19.81 2.13
CA GLN A 224 -23.30 -20.78 1.79
C GLN A 224 -23.50 -21.82 2.91
N GLU A 225 -24.71 -22.31 3.11
CA GLU A 225 -25.00 -23.25 4.19
C GLU A 225 -24.50 -24.67 3.91
N LYS A 226 -24.61 -25.11 2.67
CA LYS A 226 -24.08 -26.41 2.21
C LYS A 226 -22.98 -26.14 1.18
N GLN A 227 -21.74 -26.26 1.60
CA GLN A 227 -20.60 -26.05 0.72
C GLN A 227 -20.05 -27.40 0.27
N ASN A 228 -19.93 -27.55 -1.06
CA ASN A 228 -19.17 -28.64 -1.63
C ASN A 228 -17.70 -28.20 -1.79
N ILE A 229 -16.76 -29.04 -1.33
CA ILE A 229 -15.31 -28.74 -1.42
C ILE A 229 -14.87 -28.42 -2.86
N LYS A 230 -15.45 -29.12 -3.86
CA LYS A 230 -15.15 -28.87 -5.27
C LYS A 230 -15.55 -27.47 -5.72
N ASP A 231 -16.70 -26.96 -5.25
CA ASP A 231 -17.17 -25.62 -5.62
C ASP A 231 -16.29 -24.54 -5.00
N ILE A 232 -15.85 -24.74 -3.74
CA ILE A 232 -14.89 -23.86 -3.08
C ILE A 232 -13.57 -23.83 -3.85
N GLN A 233 -13.03 -24.99 -4.22
CA GLN A 233 -11.77 -25.08 -4.97
C GLN A 233 -11.87 -24.41 -6.35
N ASN A 234 -12.96 -24.65 -7.08
CA ASN A 234 -13.20 -24.05 -8.39
C ASN A 234 -13.31 -22.52 -8.30
N LEU A 235 -14.05 -22.00 -7.33
CA LEU A 235 -14.21 -20.59 -7.11
C LEU A 235 -12.90 -19.92 -6.67
N ALA A 236 -12.16 -20.56 -5.76
CA ALA A 236 -10.85 -20.11 -5.33
C ALA A 236 -9.86 -20.04 -6.51
N LEU A 237 -9.87 -21.07 -7.40
CA LEU A 237 -9.02 -21.10 -8.58
C LEU A 237 -9.39 -20.00 -9.58
N ARG A 238 -10.69 -19.77 -9.84
CA ARG A 238 -11.16 -18.66 -10.69
C ARG A 238 -10.72 -17.31 -10.13
N CYS A 239 -10.92 -17.06 -8.83
CA CYS A 239 -10.47 -15.82 -8.18
C CYS A 239 -8.95 -15.66 -8.26
N LYS A 240 -8.18 -16.72 -8.00
CA LYS A 240 -6.72 -16.72 -8.13
C LYS A 240 -6.27 -16.38 -9.54
N THR A 241 -6.93 -16.93 -10.56
CA THR A 241 -6.60 -16.68 -11.97
C THR A 241 -6.82 -15.20 -12.34
N ILE A 242 -7.87 -14.58 -11.81
CA ILE A 242 -8.22 -13.17 -12.08
C ILE A 242 -7.36 -12.22 -11.21
N GLY A 243 -6.79 -12.71 -10.10
CA GLY A 243 -5.99 -11.92 -9.17
C GLY A 243 -6.81 -11.27 -8.04
N ILE A 244 -7.96 -11.81 -7.70
CA ILE A 244 -8.83 -11.35 -6.61
C ILE A 244 -8.71 -12.30 -5.42
N ASP A 245 -8.66 -11.75 -4.20
CA ASP A 245 -8.60 -12.55 -2.99
C ASP A 245 -9.95 -13.22 -2.70
N PHE A 246 -9.89 -14.51 -2.37
CA PHE A 246 -11.05 -15.32 -2.06
C PHE A 246 -11.13 -15.65 -0.57
N VAL A 247 -12.32 -15.53 0.00
CA VAL A 247 -12.62 -15.74 1.41
C VAL A 247 -13.83 -16.65 1.52
N PHE A 248 -13.82 -17.57 2.46
CA PHE A 248 -15.01 -18.38 2.76
C PHE A 248 -15.12 -18.71 4.25
N ASP A 249 -16.31 -19.18 4.68
CA ASP A 249 -16.59 -19.59 6.05
C ASP A 249 -16.01 -20.98 6.35
N THR A 250 -15.24 -21.09 7.44
CA THR A 250 -14.38 -22.25 7.72
C THR A 250 -15.04 -23.41 8.44
N ASN A 251 -16.34 -23.43 8.66
CA ASN A 251 -16.97 -24.53 9.38
C ASN A 251 -16.70 -25.94 8.79
N ILE A 252 -15.88 -26.04 7.75
CA ILE A 252 -15.64 -27.28 6.96
C ILE A 252 -14.18 -27.79 7.02
N PHE A 253 -13.17 -27.00 7.45
CA PHE A 253 -11.77 -27.40 7.27
C PHE A 253 -10.95 -27.58 8.55
N ALA A 254 -10.23 -28.69 8.59
CA ALA A 254 -9.16 -28.98 9.54
C ALA A 254 -7.86 -28.21 9.18
N ARG A 255 -6.99 -28.05 10.16
CA ARG A 255 -5.86 -27.09 10.27
C ARG A 255 -4.68 -27.21 9.27
N ASP A 256 -4.71 -28.02 8.22
CA ASP A 256 -3.51 -28.44 7.49
C ASP A 256 -3.26 -27.77 6.12
N ILE A 257 -3.84 -26.60 5.83
CA ILE A 257 -3.60 -25.90 4.55
C ILE A 257 -2.67 -24.71 4.77
N THR A 258 -1.46 -24.78 4.21
CA THR A 258 -0.31 -23.90 4.47
C THR A 258 -0.41 -22.45 3.95
N ASP A 259 -1.30 -22.14 3.01
CA ASP A 259 -1.42 -20.79 2.39
C ASP A 259 -2.71 -20.05 2.77
N VAL A 260 -3.22 -20.34 3.95
CA VAL A 260 -4.52 -19.87 4.42
C VAL A 260 -4.32 -19.00 5.65
N SER A 261 -4.85 -17.79 5.63
CA SER A 261 -4.98 -16.99 6.84
C SER A 261 -6.39 -17.08 7.38
N PHE A 262 -6.49 -17.40 8.69
CA PHE A 262 -7.76 -17.42 9.39
C PHE A 262 -8.07 -16.04 9.95
N ASP A 263 -9.28 -15.58 9.77
CA ASP A 263 -9.81 -14.37 10.37
C ASP A 263 -11.15 -14.65 11.06
N HIS A 264 -11.45 -13.91 12.11
CA HIS A 264 -12.70 -14.09 12.85
C HIS A 264 -13.50 -12.78 12.81
N VAL A 265 -14.75 -12.87 12.39
CA VAL A 265 -15.70 -11.75 12.45
C VAL A 265 -16.87 -12.21 13.32
N ASN A 266 -16.92 -11.70 14.56
CA ASN A 266 -17.83 -12.20 15.61
C ASN A 266 -17.67 -13.74 15.79
N ASN A 267 -18.77 -14.50 15.59
CA ASN A 267 -18.79 -15.96 15.70
C ASN A 267 -18.50 -16.68 14.36
N THR A 268 -18.15 -15.93 13.30
CA THR A 268 -17.86 -16.52 11.98
C THR A 268 -16.36 -16.60 11.78
N SER A 269 -15.85 -17.80 11.55
CA SER A 269 -14.46 -18.04 11.16
C SER A 269 -14.34 -17.97 9.65
N LEU A 270 -13.46 -17.10 9.16
CA LEU A 270 -13.21 -16.89 7.73
C LEU A 270 -11.82 -17.39 7.35
N VAL A 271 -11.72 -17.97 6.16
CA VAL A 271 -10.44 -18.37 5.55
C VAL A 271 -10.20 -17.50 4.33
N LEU A 272 -9.04 -16.87 4.30
CA LEU A 272 -8.60 -16.02 3.20
C LEU A 272 -7.57 -16.75 2.33
N PHE A 273 -7.92 -16.99 1.07
CA PHE A 273 -6.95 -17.40 0.04
C PHE A 273 -6.43 -16.16 -0.68
N ARG A 274 -5.12 -15.95 -0.63
CA ARG A 274 -4.50 -14.83 -1.32
C ARG A 274 -4.11 -15.22 -2.73
N SER A 275 -4.50 -14.38 -3.69
CA SER A 275 -4.09 -14.52 -5.09
C SER A 275 -2.61 -14.18 -5.30
N VAL A 276 -2.07 -13.27 -4.47
CA VAL A 276 -0.67 -12.84 -4.49
C VAL A 276 -0.15 -12.74 -3.07
N TRP A 277 0.93 -13.46 -2.79
CA TRP A 277 1.56 -13.46 -1.47
C TRP A 277 2.63 -12.36 -1.38
N LEU A 278 2.27 -11.23 -0.81
CA LEU A 278 3.20 -10.12 -0.54
C LEU A 278 3.24 -9.89 0.98
N SER A 279 4.41 -9.99 1.59
CA SER A 279 4.53 -9.73 3.02
C SER A 279 4.28 -8.24 3.30
N PRO A 280 3.43 -7.89 4.28
CA PRO A 280 3.10 -6.51 4.61
C PRO A 280 4.34 -5.67 4.98
N GLU A 281 5.31 -6.29 5.66
CA GLU A 281 6.56 -5.65 6.06
C GLU A 281 7.38 -5.22 4.83
N LYS A 282 7.51 -6.10 3.84
CA LYS A 282 8.20 -5.80 2.59
C LYS A 282 7.46 -4.74 1.77
N LEU A 283 6.12 -4.77 1.76
CA LEU A 283 5.31 -3.74 1.10
C LEU A 283 5.45 -2.38 1.78
N PHE A 284 5.54 -2.35 3.12
CA PHE A 284 5.82 -1.12 3.86
C PHE A 284 7.19 -0.55 3.50
N ILE A 285 8.24 -1.38 3.52
CA ILE A 285 9.59 -0.97 3.12
C ILE A 285 9.58 -0.45 1.68
N LYS A 286 8.93 -1.17 0.75
CA LYS A 286 8.74 -0.71 -0.63
C LYS A 286 8.10 0.68 -0.68
N ARG A 287 7.03 0.91 0.09
CA ARG A 287 6.34 2.20 0.13
C ARG A 287 7.22 3.33 0.65
N VAL A 288 8.03 3.08 1.68
CA VAL A 288 9.00 4.05 2.20
C VAL A 288 10.04 4.38 1.12
N ILE A 289 10.58 3.37 0.45
CA ILE A 289 11.54 3.56 -0.66
C ILE A 289 10.90 4.37 -1.81
N ASP A 290 9.68 4.03 -2.21
CA ASP A 290 8.94 4.74 -3.25
C ASP A 290 8.78 6.23 -2.90
N ILE A 291 8.41 6.56 -1.66
CA ILE A 291 8.25 7.94 -1.20
C ILE A 291 9.60 8.66 -1.19
N VAL A 292 10.62 8.08 -0.54
CA VAL A 292 11.94 8.71 -0.40
C VAL A 292 12.55 8.99 -1.77
N LEU A 293 12.58 7.97 -2.65
CA LEU A 293 13.17 8.15 -3.98
C LEU A 293 12.35 9.09 -4.87
N SER A 294 11.02 9.15 -4.71
CA SER A 294 10.18 10.11 -5.44
C SER A 294 10.42 11.54 -4.97
N VAL A 295 10.54 11.78 -3.66
CA VAL A 295 10.88 13.11 -3.11
C VAL A 295 12.24 13.56 -3.60
N VAL A 296 13.24 12.69 -3.51
CA VAL A 296 14.60 12.95 -4.00
C VAL A 296 14.57 13.26 -5.51
N GLY A 297 13.85 12.43 -6.29
CA GLY A 297 13.68 12.63 -7.73
C GLY A 297 13.02 13.97 -8.06
N ILE A 298 11.97 14.38 -7.35
CA ILE A 298 11.30 15.66 -7.54
C ILE A 298 12.26 16.82 -7.25
N ILE A 299 13.03 16.74 -6.15
CA ILE A 299 13.99 17.79 -5.77
C ILE A 299 15.11 17.91 -6.82
N ILE A 300 15.69 16.79 -7.25
CA ILE A 300 16.74 16.79 -8.28
C ILE A 300 16.21 17.37 -9.60
N CYS A 301 14.95 17.09 -9.92
CA CYS A 301 14.32 17.52 -11.17
C CYS A 301 13.69 18.92 -11.10
N ILE A 302 13.89 19.71 -10.03
CA ILE A 302 13.36 21.09 -9.93
C ILE A 302 13.61 21.94 -11.19
N PRO A 303 14.80 21.98 -11.80
CA PRO A 303 15.00 22.75 -13.03
C PRO A 303 14.09 22.30 -14.19
N PHE A 304 13.82 21.02 -14.31
CA PHE A 304 12.95 20.48 -15.36
C PHE A 304 11.49 20.87 -15.18
N TRP A 305 11.03 21.04 -13.92
CA TRP A 305 9.65 21.50 -13.62
C TRP A 305 9.39 22.93 -14.12
N ILE A 306 10.42 23.74 -14.28
CA ILE A 306 10.30 25.10 -14.78
C ILE A 306 10.55 25.14 -16.30
N ILE A 307 11.63 24.50 -16.77
CA ILE A 307 12.08 24.57 -18.15
C ILE A 307 11.13 23.86 -19.09
N ILE A 308 10.73 22.62 -18.79
CA ILE A 308 9.89 21.79 -19.70
C ILE A 308 8.54 22.44 -19.99
N PRO A 309 7.75 22.93 -19.00
CA PRO A 309 6.48 23.59 -19.28
C PRO A 309 6.62 24.83 -20.19
N VAL A 310 7.69 25.61 -20.03
CA VAL A 310 7.95 26.78 -20.90
C VAL A 310 8.23 26.33 -22.33
N LEU A 311 9.07 25.30 -22.51
CA LEU A 311 9.39 24.76 -23.84
C LEU A 311 8.16 24.17 -24.55
N ILE A 312 7.30 23.42 -23.80
CA ILE A 312 6.06 22.87 -24.37
C ILE A 312 5.12 23.98 -24.84
N LYS A 313 4.96 25.06 -24.03
CA LYS A 313 4.09 26.18 -24.38
C LYS A 313 4.63 27.01 -25.55
N ARG A 314 5.95 27.01 -25.78
CA ARG A 314 6.57 27.64 -26.96
C ARG A 314 6.44 26.80 -28.23
N ASP A 315 6.37 25.47 -28.09
CA ASP A 315 6.30 24.54 -29.23
C ASP A 315 4.85 24.37 -29.75
N SER A 316 3.86 24.43 -28.85
CA SER A 316 2.44 24.29 -29.24
C SER A 316 1.49 24.93 -28.22
N GLU A 317 0.36 25.46 -28.68
CA GLU A 317 -0.69 26.04 -27.84
C GLU A 317 -1.30 25.00 -26.89
N GLY A 318 -1.74 25.46 -25.70
CA GLY A 318 -2.45 24.65 -24.71
C GLY A 318 -1.68 24.37 -23.41
N PRO A 319 -2.18 23.48 -22.52
CA PRO A 319 -1.58 23.19 -21.22
C PRO A 319 -0.27 22.43 -21.35
N ALA A 320 0.70 22.67 -20.43
CA ALA A 320 1.97 21.96 -20.40
C ALA A 320 1.85 20.51 -19.87
N PHE A 321 0.85 20.29 -19.04
CA PHE A 321 0.57 18.98 -18.45
C PHE A 321 -0.59 18.29 -19.18
N TYR A 322 -0.50 16.99 -19.25
CA TYR A 322 -1.54 16.10 -19.76
C TYR A 322 -1.95 15.14 -18.64
N VAL A 323 -3.24 14.97 -18.47
CA VAL A 323 -3.82 14.07 -17.46
C VAL A 323 -4.66 13.04 -18.19
N GLN A 324 -4.38 11.78 -17.92
CA GLN A 324 -5.13 10.66 -18.50
C GLN A 324 -5.60 9.73 -17.39
N GLU A 325 -6.87 9.36 -17.42
CA GLU A 325 -7.40 8.35 -16.52
C GLU A 325 -6.81 6.99 -16.84
N ARG A 326 -6.29 6.31 -15.82
CA ARG A 326 -5.66 4.99 -15.89
C ARG A 326 -6.25 4.06 -14.85
N VAL A 327 -6.12 2.76 -15.14
CA VAL A 327 -6.59 1.70 -14.25
C VAL A 327 -5.44 1.30 -13.33
N GLY A 328 -5.68 1.41 -12.03
CA GLY A 328 -4.79 1.01 -10.96
C GLY A 328 -5.18 -0.33 -10.34
N LYS A 329 -4.74 -0.51 -9.08
CA LYS A 329 -4.96 -1.77 -8.33
C LYS A 329 -6.45 -2.10 -8.22
N ASN A 330 -6.79 -3.36 -8.54
CA ASN A 330 -8.14 -3.94 -8.49
C ASN A 330 -9.18 -3.17 -9.31
N GLY A 331 -8.75 -2.51 -10.40
CA GLY A 331 -9.65 -1.80 -11.30
C GLY A 331 -9.94 -0.35 -10.91
N ARG A 332 -9.35 0.20 -9.85
CA ARG A 332 -9.56 1.59 -9.43
C ARG A 332 -8.99 2.56 -10.43
N LEU A 333 -9.77 3.55 -10.81
CA LEU A 333 -9.33 4.61 -11.72
C LEU A 333 -8.55 5.68 -10.97
N PHE A 334 -7.51 6.23 -11.61
CA PHE A 334 -6.75 7.35 -11.09
C PHE A 334 -6.24 8.27 -12.20
N PRO A 335 -6.09 9.58 -11.94
CA PRO A 335 -5.50 10.52 -12.89
C PRO A 335 -3.97 10.33 -12.94
N MET A 336 -3.43 9.94 -14.08
CA MET A 336 -2.01 9.83 -14.33
C MET A 336 -1.48 11.11 -14.96
N TYR A 337 -0.45 11.70 -14.37
CA TYR A 337 0.15 12.95 -14.80
C TYR A 337 1.33 12.72 -15.73
N LYS A 338 1.38 13.50 -16.83
CA LYS A 338 2.52 13.54 -17.77
C LYS A 338 2.77 14.97 -18.25
N PHE A 339 3.95 15.24 -18.78
CA PHE A 339 4.11 16.39 -19.66
C PHE A 339 3.45 16.12 -21.01
N ARG A 340 2.81 17.14 -21.58
CA ARG A 340 2.16 17.02 -22.88
C ARG A 340 3.22 16.83 -23.98
N THR A 341 3.05 15.79 -24.79
CA THR A 341 3.92 15.44 -25.91
C THR A 341 3.22 15.50 -27.26
N MET A 342 1.89 15.64 -27.27
CA MET A 342 1.06 15.64 -28.46
C MET A 342 0.32 16.97 -28.61
N VAL A 343 -0.16 17.24 -29.82
CA VAL A 343 -1.01 18.39 -30.13
C VAL A 343 -2.33 18.33 -29.35
N VAL A 344 -2.99 19.48 -29.15
CA VAL A 344 -4.29 19.52 -28.51
C VAL A 344 -5.32 18.77 -29.35
N GLY A 345 -6.12 17.90 -28.69
CA GLY A 345 -7.12 17.09 -29.39
C GLY A 345 -6.58 15.80 -30.02
N ALA A 346 -5.32 15.42 -29.76
CA ALA A 346 -4.72 14.19 -30.26
C ALA A 346 -5.50 12.92 -29.91
N ASP A 347 -6.27 12.92 -28.81
CA ASP A 347 -7.12 11.79 -28.44
C ASP A 347 -8.26 11.57 -29.47
N LYS A 348 -8.82 12.67 -30.01
CA LYS A 348 -9.87 12.61 -31.05
C LYS A 348 -9.34 12.10 -32.39
N MET A 349 -8.06 12.35 -32.66
CA MET A 349 -7.38 11.87 -33.88
C MET A 349 -6.98 10.39 -33.80
N GLN A 350 -7.23 9.70 -32.69
CA GLN A 350 -6.80 8.31 -32.53
C GLN A 350 -7.43 7.37 -33.57
N ALA A 351 -8.67 7.60 -33.92
CA ALA A 351 -9.37 6.80 -34.93
C ALA A 351 -8.73 6.93 -36.31
N GLU A 352 -8.26 8.13 -36.68
CA GLU A 352 -7.61 8.43 -37.97
C GLU A 352 -6.26 7.72 -38.14
N VAL A 353 -5.52 7.54 -37.03
CA VAL A 353 -4.18 6.95 -37.04
C VAL A 353 -4.18 5.48 -36.59
N MET A 354 -5.36 4.87 -36.42
CA MET A 354 -5.49 3.50 -35.92
C MET A 354 -4.83 2.46 -36.91
N HIS A 355 -4.85 2.76 -38.18
CA HIS A 355 -4.24 1.92 -39.24
C HIS A 355 -2.69 1.89 -39.17
N LEU A 356 -2.08 2.85 -38.44
CA LEU A 356 -0.62 2.91 -38.22
C LEU A 356 -0.17 2.16 -36.97
N ASN A 357 -1.08 1.44 -36.28
CA ASN A 357 -0.72 0.72 -35.07
C ASN A 357 0.26 -0.41 -35.34
N GLU A 358 1.41 -0.40 -34.68
CA GLU A 358 2.49 -1.40 -34.84
C GLU A 358 2.43 -2.51 -33.77
N MET A 359 1.54 -2.36 -32.75
CA MET A 359 1.43 -3.35 -31.67
C MET A 359 0.30 -4.33 -31.95
N ASP A 360 0.53 -5.57 -31.55
CA ASP A 360 -0.49 -6.60 -31.44
C ASP A 360 -1.31 -6.41 -30.12
N GLY A 361 -2.50 -7.05 -30.08
CA GLY A 361 -3.37 -7.00 -28.89
C GLY A 361 -4.11 -5.65 -28.70
N PRO A 362 -4.54 -5.34 -27.47
CA PRO A 362 -5.38 -4.16 -27.20
C PRO A 362 -4.62 -2.85 -27.07
N VAL A 363 -3.28 -2.88 -27.12
CA VAL A 363 -2.42 -1.71 -26.91
C VAL A 363 -2.23 -0.99 -28.23
N PHE A 364 -2.29 0.34 -28.18
CA PHE A 364 -2.07 1.21 -29.33
C PHE A 364 -0.71 1.89 -29.25
N LYS A 365 0.10 1.77 -30.32
CA LYS A 365 1.42 2.38 -30.41
C LYS A 365 1.85 2.57 -31.87
N ILE A 366 2.42 3.76 -32.14
CA ILE A 366 2.99 4.13 -33.42
C ILE A 366 4.42 4.64 -33.17
N LYS A 367 5.39 4.21 -33.97
CA LYS A 367 6.79 4.62 -33.84
C LYS A 367 6.99 6.09 -34.18
N ASP A 368 6.48 6.50 -35.34
CA ASP A 368 6.49 7.92 -35.76
C ASP A 368 5.08 8.50 -35.73
N ASP A 369 4.55 8.70 -34.52
CA ASP A 369 3.20 9.20 -34.31
C ASP A 369 3.08 10.67 -34.83
N PRO A 370 2.23 10.91 -35.86
CA PRO A 370 2.09 12.25 -36.46
C PRO A 370 1.52 13.29 -35.51
N ARG A 371 0.91 12.88 -34.41
CA ARG A 371 0.34 13.77 -33.39
C ARG A 371 1.39 14.37 -32.46
N LEU A 372 2.66 13.88 -32.52
CA LEU A 372 3.74 14.38 -31.67
C LEU A 372 4.21 15.78 -32.09
N THR A 373 4.36 16.65 -31.10
CA THR A 373 5.04 17.95 -31.28
C THR A 373 6.56 17.74 -31.36
N LYS A 374 7.31 18.77 -31.80
CA LYS A 374 8.79 18.70 -31.85
C LYS A 374 9.38 18.47 -30.47
N MET A 375 8.92 19.23 -29.48
CA MET A 375 9.32 19.04 -28.09
C MET A 375 8.83 17.71 -27.53
N GLY A 376 7.64 17.24 -27.92
CA GLY A 376 7.08 15.96 -27.54
C GLY A 376 7.94 14.77 -27.98
N LYS A 377 8.50 14.81 -29.19
CA LYS A 377 9.47 13.78 -29.66
C LYS A 377 10.71 13.74 -28.76
N PHE A 378 11.26 14.90 -28.40
CA PHE A 378 12.40 14.98 -27.49
C PHE A 378 12.07 14.41 -26.10
N LEU A 379 10.94 14.82 -25.52
CA LEU A 379 10.51 14.35 -24.19
C LEU A 379 10.31 12.85 -24.13
N ARG A 380 9.64 12.24 -25.12
CA ARG A 380 9.47 10.79 -25.21
C ARG A 380 10.77 10.04 -25.38
N ARG A 381 11.67 10.55 -26.24
CA ARG A 381 12.99 9.97 -26.44
C ARG A 381 13.85 9.96 -25.19
N THR A 382 13.67 10.95 -24.32
CA THR A 382 14.39 11.09 -23.04
C THR A 382 13.62 10.53 -21.85
N SER A 383 12.38 10.09 -22.04
CA SER A 383 11.43 9.67 -20.98
C SER A 383 11.15 10.76 -19.92
N LEU A 384 11.46 12.02 -20.24
CA LEU A 384 11.21 13.16 -19.35
C LEU A 384 9.71 13.49 -19.23
N ASP A 385 8.90 13.07 -20.22
CA ASP A 385 7.44 13.22 -20.17
C ASP A 385 6.80 12.48 -18.99
N GLU A 386 7.46 11.49 -18.44
CA GLU A 386 6.96 10.66 -17.34
C GLU A 386 7.29 11.21 -15.95
N LEU A 387 8.13 12.24 -15.82
CA LEU A 387 8.51 12.84 -14.53
C LEU A 387 7.29 13.20 -13.64
N PRO A 388 6.17 13.75 -14.17
CA PRO A 388 5.02 14.08 -13.34
C PRO A 388 4.36 12.87 -12.64
N GLN A 389 4.63 11.64 -13.09
CA GLN A 389 4.14 10.43 -12.41
C GLN A 389 4.75 10.25 -11.01
N LEU A 390 5.88 10.91 -10.68
CA LEU A 390 6.42 10.93 -9.31
C LEU A 390 5.41 11.47 -8.30
N PHE A 391 4.54 12.40 -8.69
CA PHE A 391 3.42 12.84 -7.83
C PHE A 391 2.34 11.76 -7.67
N ASN A 392 2.11 10.93 -8.69
CA ASN A 392 1.23 9.78 -8.55
C ASN A 392 1.80 8.73 -7.58
N VAL A 393 3.13 8.58 -7.55
CA VAL A 393 3.79 7.71 -6.57
C VAL A 393 3.62 8.28 -5.17
N LEU A 394 3.85 9.56 -4.94
CA LEU A 394 3.63 10.20 -3.63
C LEU A 394 2.17 10.07 -3.17
N ALA A 395 1.22 10.24 -4.08
CA ALA A 395 -0.21 10.07 -3.79
C ALA A 395 -0.62 8.61 -3.49
N GLY A 396 0.24 7.63 -3.80
CA GLY A 396 -0.06 6.20 -3.58
C GLY A 396 -0.82 5.52 -4.72
N HIS A 397 -1.10 6.23 -5.79
CA HIS A 397 -1.75 5.66 -6.98
C HIS A 397 -0.79 4.76 -7.77
N MET A 398 0.50 5.07 -7.71
CA MET A 398 1.57 4.34 -8.38
C MET A 398 2.71 4.00 -7.42
N SER A 399 3.59 3.13 -7.86
CA SER A 399 4.90 2.79 -7.30
C SER A 399 5.99 3.18 -8.31
N LEU A 400 7.24 3.24 -7.90
CA LEU A 400 8.34 3.37 -8.84
C LEU A 400 8.43 2.15 -9.74
N VAL A 401 8.28 0.94 -9.18
CA VAL A 401 8.36 -0.34 -9.92
C VAL A 401 7.05 -1.09 -9.80
N GLY A 402 6.48 -1.51 -10.93
CA GLY A 402 5.25 -2.28 -11.03
C GLY A 402 4.74 -2.36 -12.47
N PRO A 403 3.73 -3.18 -12.77
CA PRO A 403 3.12 -3.25 -14.10
C PRO A 403 2.66 -1.86 -14.58
N ARG A 404 2.84 -1.57 -15.87
CA ARG A 404 2.40 -0.30 -16.45
C ARG A 404 0.88 -0.12 -16.27
N PRO A 405 0.38 1.05 -15.83
CA PRO A 405 -1.06 1.29 -15.71
C PRO A 405 -1.74 1.32 -17.09
N PRO A 406 -2.72 0.40 -17.35
CA PRO A 406 -3.48 0.38 -18.60
C PRO A 406 -4.58 1.44 -18.63
N ILE A 407 -5.14 1.69 -19.81
CA ILE A 407 -6.42 2.40 -19.98
C ILE A 407 -7.59 1.41 -19.89
N MET A 408 -8.80 1.89 -19.59
CA MET A 408 -9.98 1.03 -19.45
C MET A 408 -10.27 0.25 -20.74
N SER A 409 -10.11 0.85 -21.90
CA SER A 409 -10.32 0.19 -23.20
C SER A 409 -9.37 -0.97 -23.49
N GLU A 410 -8.19 -1.01 -22.84
CA GLU A 410 -7.29 -2.17 -22.88
C GLU A 410 -7.79 -3.25 -21.90
N VAL A 411 -8.16 -2.86 -20.67
CA VAL A 411 -8.58 -3.80 -19.61
C VAL A 411 -9.82 -4.61 -19.99
N VAL A 412 -10.77 -4.00 -20.67
CA VAL A 412 -11.99 -4.69 -21.17
C VAL A 412 -11.66 -5.84 -22.13
N LYS A 413 -10.53 -5.76 -22.84
CA LYS A 413 -10.08 -6.79 -23.78
C LYS A 413 -9.16 -7.84 -23.17
N TYR A 414 -8.84 -7.74 -21.86
CA TYR A 414 -7.94 -8.69 -21.22
C TYR A 414 -8.60 -10.04 -20.97
N ARG A 415 -7.84 -11.11 -21.23
CA ARG A 415 -8.20 -12.46 -20.78
C ARG A 415 -8.13 -12.53 -19.24
N PRO A 416 -8.89 -13.43 -18.57
CA PRO A 416 -8.91 -13.53 -17.10
C PRO A 416 -7.50 -13.54 -16.46
N TRP A 417 -6.56 -14.33 -16.97
CA TRP A 417 -5.21 -14.41 -16.43
C TRP A 417 -4.40 -13.09 -16.58
N GLN A 418 -4.68 -12.30 -17.63
CA GLN A 418 -4.03 -11.00 -17.86
C GLN A 418 -4.49 -9.95 -16.85
N ARG A 419 -5.72 -10.09 -16.32
CA ARG A 419 -6.27 -9.19 -15.29
C ARG A 419 -5.51 -9.28 -13.96
N LYS A 420 -4.81 -10.38 -13.68
CA LYS A 420 -3.96 -10.54 -12.49
C LYS A 420 -2.94 -9.40 -12.35
N ARG A 421 -2.53 -8.73 -13.43
CA ARG A 421 -1.65 -7.56 -13.37
C ARG A 421 -2.25 -6.39 -12.56
N LEU A 422 -3.57 -6.33 -12.44
CA LEU A 422 -4.27 -5.32 -11.64
C LEU A 422 -4.28 -5.65 -10.14
N SER A 423 -3.80 -6.81 -9.71
CA SER A 423 -3.76 -7.17 -8.27
C SER A 423 -2.70 -6.41 -7.48
N VAL A 424 -1.77 -5.74 -8.14
CA VAL A 424 -0.70 -4.94 -7.54
C VAL A 424 -0.79 -3.47 -7.95
N ILE A 425 -0.09 -2.59 -7.22
CA ILE A 425 0.00 -1.17 -7.57
C ILE A 425 0.82 -1.03 -8.85
N PRO A 426 0.35 -0.27 -9.87
CA PRO A 426 1.09 -0.05 -11.10
C PRO A 426 2.36 0.79 -10.86
N GLY A 427 3.35 0.64 -11.75
CA GLY A 427 4.64 1.32 -11.64
C GLY A 427 4.91 2.33 -12.75
N ILE A 428 5.90 3.21 -12.50
CA ILE A 428 6.50 4.07 -13.54
C ILE A 428 7.35 3.21 -14.46
N THR A 429 8.13 2.28 -13.87
CA THR A 429 8.94 1.32 -14.62
C THR A 429 8.54 -0.11 -14.30
N CYS A 430 8.82 -1.04 -15.21
CA CYS A 430 8.46 -2.44 -15.09
C CYS A 430 9.46 -3.35 -15.80
N LEU A 431 9.35 -4.66 -15.54
CA LEU A 431 10.30 -5.65 -16.04
C LEU A 431 10.41 -5.63 -17.55
N TRP A 432 9.29 -5.63 -18.30
CA TRP A 432 9.33 -5.63 -19.77
C TRP A 432 9.92 -4.34 -20.35
N GLN A 433 9.72 -3.18 -19.69
CA GLN A 433 10.32 -1.91 -20.15
C GLN A 433 11.85 -1.91 -20.09
N VAL A 434 12.45 -2.68 -19.19
CA VAL A 434 13.89 -2.74 -19.02
C VAL A 434 14.54 -3.92 -19.76
N THR A 435 13.76 -4.95 -20.18
CA THR A 435 14.28 -6.12 -20.88
C THR A 435 14.22 -6.01 -22.40
N GLY A 436 13.17 -5.42 -22.99
CA GLY A 436 13.04 -5.38 -24.46
C GLY A 436 12.21 -4.21 -25.00
N ARG A 437 11.55 -3.42 -24.12
CA ARG A 437 10.73 -2.26 -24.49
C ARG A 437 9.78 -2.54 -25.68
N ASN A 438 10.10 -1.95 -26.85
CA ASN A 438 9.23 -1.90 -28.02
C ASN A 438 9.26 -3.15 -28.90
N GLU A 439 10.19 -4.08 -28.68
CA GLU A 439 10.39 -5.29 -29.48
C GLU A 439 9.58 -6.48 -28.95
N ILE A 440 8.90 -6.31 -27.77
CA ILE A 440 8.18 -7.39 -27.09
C ILE A 440 6.72 -7.37 -27.52
N LYS A 441 6.20 -8.53 -27.95
CA LYS A 441 4.79 -8.76 -28.26
C LYS A 441 3.92 -8.64 -27.00
N PHE A 442 2.63 -8.31 -27.18
CA PHE A 442 1.72 -8.09 -26.06
C PHE A 442 1.60 -9.29 -25.09
N ASP A 443 1.50 -10.51 -25.60
CA ASP A 443 1.41 -11.70 -24.77
C ASP A 443 2.69 -11.95 -23.96
N GLU A 444 3.85 -11.66 -24.51
CA GLU A 444 5.13 -11.77 -23.81
C GLU A 444 5.26 -10.68 -22.73
N TRP A 445 4.84 -9.46 -23.05
CA TRP A 445 4.73 -8.40 -22.07
C TRP A 445 3.86 -8.83 -20.87
N MET A 446 2.66 -9.40 -21.13
CA MET A 446 1.78 -9.90 -20.07
C MET A 446 2.46 -10.98 -19.21
N LYS A 447 3.21 -11.90 -19.83
CA LYS A 447 3.98 -12.94 -19.12
C LYS A 447 5.05 -12.33 -18.20
N LEU A 448 5.75 -11.30 -18.66
CA LEU A 448 6.76 -10.59 -17.85
C LEU A 448 6.11 -9.85 -16.65
N ASP A 449 4.92 -9.27 -16.84
CA ASP A 449 4.17 -8.70 -15.73
C ASP A 449 3.76 -9.77 -14.70
N MET A 450 3.32 -10.96 -15.16
CA MET A 450 3.03 -12.08 -14.24
C MET A 450 4.28 -12.57 -13.53
N GLN A 451 5.38 -12.71 -14.25
CA GLN A 451 6.68 -13.12 -13.67
C GLN A 451 7.12 -12.13 -12.56
N TYR A 452 6.95 -10.83 -12.78
CA TYR A 452 7.23 -9.81 -11.76
C TYR A 452 6.32 -10.00 -10.53
N ILE A 453 5.02 -10.19 -10.73
CA ILE A 453 4.05 -10.32 -9.64
C ILE A 453 4.32 -11.58 -8.81
N ASP A 454 4.58 -12.71 -9.47
CA ASP A 454 4.75 -14.01 -8.82
C ASP A 454 6.10 -14.13 -8.10
N ASN A 455 7.14 -13.44 -8.59
CA ASN A 455 8.50 -13.47 -8.03
C ASN A 455 8.92 -12.16 -7.37
N TRP A 456 7.94 -11.32 -7.00
CA TRP A 456 8.25 -10.01 -6.46
C TRP A 456 9.12 -10.06 -5.20
N SER A 457 10.13 -9.22 -5.18
CA SER A 457 11.00 -8.98 -4.03
C SER A 457 11.57 -7.56 -4.09
N LEU A 458 11.98 -7.01 -2.95
CA LEU A 458 12.68 -5.72 -2.91
C LEU A 458 13.95 -5.72 -3.78
N THR A 459 14.67 -6.84 -3.78
CA THR A 459 15.87 -7.02 -4.62
C THR A 459 15.53 -6.92 -6.11
N LEU A 460 14.39 -7.48 -6.54
CA LEU A 460 13.92 -7.38 -7.93
C LEU A 460 13.56 -5.93 -8.27
N ASP A 461 12.92 -5.19 -7.37
CA ASP A 461 12.62 -3.77 -7.57
C ASP A 461 13.92 -2.95 -7.75
N PHE A 462 14.91 -3.13 -6.89
CA PHE A 462 16.20 -2.46 -7.05
C PHE A 462 16.90 -2.81 -8.36
N LYS A 463 16.85 -4.09 -8.77
CA LYS A 463 17.41 -4.53 -10.05
C LYS A 463 16.73 -3.83 -11.23
N ILE A 464 15.39 -3.73 -11.21
CA ILE A 464 14.63 -3.04 -12.26
C ILE A 464 14.94 -1.53 -12.25
N LEU A 465 15.02 -0.87 -11.09
CA LEU A 465 15.40 0.53 -11.00
C LEU A 465 16.78 0.80 -11.60
N PHE A 466 17.77 -0.05 -11.27
CA PHE A 466 19.11 0.08 -11.83
C PHE A 466 19.13 -0.13 -13.36
N MET A 467 18.40 -1.14 -13.84
CA MET A 467 18.26 -1.38 -15.28
C MET A 467 17.52 -0.22 -15.96
N THR A 468 16.56 0.44 -15.28
CA THR A 468 15.85 1.61 -15.81
C THR A 468 16.80 2.78 -16.04
N ILE A 469 17.69 3.08 -15.09
CA ILE A 469 18.70 4.11 -15.25
C ILE A 469 19.56 3.84 -16.48
N LYS A 470 20.04 2.60 -16.61
CA LYS A 470 20.83 2.17 -17.79
C LYS A 470 20.02 2.32 -19.09
N ALA A 471 18.74 1.93 -19.09
CA ALA A 471 17.88 2.01 -20.27
C ALA A 471 17.55 3.45 -20.67
N VAL A 472 17.38 4.36 -19.73
CA VAL A 472 17.16 5.80 -19.99
C VAL A 472 18.43 6.45 -20.55
N ILE A 473 19.60 6.18 -19.99
CA ILE A 473 20.88 6.72 -20.46
C ILE A 473 21.24 6.18 -21.85
N SER A 474 21.05 4.89 -22.11
CA SER A 474 21.39 4.26 -23.39
C SER A 474 20.42 4.61 -24.52
N ARG A 475 19.24 5.17 -24.18
CA ARG A 475 18.16 5.51 -25.14
C ARG A 475 17.73 4.35 -26.05
N LYS A 476 18.12 3.11 -25.78
CA LYS A 476 17.71 1.94 -26.56
C LYS A 476 16.20 1.72 -26.41
N GLY A 477 15.50 1.67 -27.55
CA GLY A 477 14.04 1.45 -27.58
C GLY A 477 13.20 2.60 -27.03
N ALA A 478 13.74 3.83 -26.90
CA ALA A 478 12.94 5.03 -26.70
C ALA A 478 12.42 5.49 -28.08
N LEU A 479 11.14 5.77 -28.16
CA LEU A 479 10.46 6.30 -29.36
C LEU A 479 10.35 7.79 -29.26
#